data_96da0b6dcc57a39d423596bde38e1fd2
#
_entry.id   96da0b6dcc57a39d423596bde38e1fd2
#
_cell.length_a   1.000
_cell.length_b   1.000
_cell.length_c   1.000
_cell.angle_alpha   90.00
_cell.angle_beta   90.00
_cell.angle_gamma   90.00
#
_symmetry.space_group_name_H-M   'P 1'
#
loop_
_entity.id
_entity.type
_entity.pdbx_description
1 polymer ?
#
loop_
_entity_poly.entity_id
_entity_poly.type
_entity_poly.pdbx_seq_one_letter_code
_entity_poly.pdbx_strand_id
1 'polypeptide(L)'
;GGITATFFTQDLSTTGTLDSGGGLAHALVGTLEQVAIAVVISVPLGVMTAVFLNEVKGPLVRPVRIFVDAMSGVPSIVAGLFIYAVWIVQFGHGFSGFAASLALAVLMLPTITRTAEEVLRLVPDGLREASLALGAPEWRTTMRVVLPTARSGLITAVILGVARAVGETAPLIMTSFGATTMNVNPFDGAQASLPLSVYQLVSNP
;
A
#
# COMPACT_ATOMS: atom_id res chain seq x y z
N GLY A 1 -7.03 -10.53 33.01
CA GLY A 1 -5.67 -10.68 32.54
C GLY A 1 -5.18 -9.37 31.90
N GLY A 2 -4.06 -8.87 32.37
CA GLY A 2 -3.45 -7.67 31.80
C GLY A 2 -2.68 -8.00 30.52
N ILE A 3 -2.58 -7.05 29.58
CA ILE A 3 -1.71 -7.13 28.42
C ILE A 3 -0.26 -7.18 28.93
N THR A 4 0.40 -8.30 28.76
CA THR A 4 1.80 -8.53 29.14
C THR A 4 2.70 -8.39 27.90
N ALA A 5 4.00 -8.18 28.08
CA ALA A 5 4.96 -8.11 26.98
C ALA A 5 4.94 -9.37 26.09
N THR A 6 4.58 -10.52 26.64
CA THR A 6 4.41 -11.79 25.96
C THR A 6 3.32 -11.76 24.87
N PHE A 7 2.30 -10.92 25.03
CA PHE A 7 1.25 -10.72 24.03
C PHE A 7 1.79 -10.21 22.67
N PHE A 8 2.87 -9.44 22.69
CA PHE A 8 3.49 -8.91 21.48
C PHE A 8 4.61 -9.81 20.91
N THR A 9 4.99 -10.87 21.63
CA THR A 9 6.14 -11.71 21.26
C THR A 9 5.77 -13.18 21.01
N GLN A 10 4.54 -13.59 21.30
CA GLN A 10 4.06 -14.94 21.11
C GLN A 10 3.04 -15.02 19.98
N ASP A 11 2.92 -16.21 19.37
CA ASP A 11 1.91 -16.54 18.36
C ASP A 11 0.64 -17.11 19.00
N LEU A 12 -0.46 -17.10 18.25
CA LEU A 12 -1.72 -17.73 18.69
C LEU A 12 -1.61 -19.27 18.85
N SER A 13 -0.70 -19.91 18.12
CA SER A 13 -0.56 -21.37 18.12
C SER A 13 0.11 -21.96 19.36
N THR A 14 0.77 -21.14 20.17
CA THR A 14 1.51 -21.61 21.36
C THR A 14 0.62 -21.98 22.53
N THR A 15 -0.67 -21.61 22.46
CA THR A 15 -1.65 -21.92 23.50
C THR A 15 -2.92 -22.42 22.87
N GLY A 16 -3.36 -23.60 23.29
CA GLY A 16 -4.70 -24.13 22.95
C GLY A 16 -5.76 -23.08 23.27
N THR A 17 -6.79 -23.05 22.50
CA THR A 17 -7.84 -22.03 22.31
C THR A 17 -8.54 -21.44 23.55
N LEU A 18 -8.10 -21.77 24.77
CA LEU A 18 -8.72 -21.31 26.02
C LEU A 18 -7.73 -20.86 27.10
N ASP A 19 -6.43 -20.98 26.89
CA ASP A 19 -5.43 -20.49 27.84
C ASP A 19 -5.01 -19.05 27.51
N SER A 20 -4.92 -18.25 28.55
CA SER A 20 -4.66 -16.79 28.56
C SER A 20 -3.25 -16.37 28.08
N GLY A 21 -2.71 -16.98 27.02
CA GLY A 21 -1.32 -16.81 26.59
C GLY A 21 -1.07 -16.59 25.11
N GLY A 22 -2.09 -16.50 24.27
CA GLY A 22 -1.89 -16.24 22.83
C GLY A 22 -1.46 -14.80 22.55
N GLY A 23 -0.55 -14.60 21.57
CA GLY A 23 -0.02 -13.30 21.18
C GLY A 23 -0.35 -12.91 19.74
N LEU A 24 -0.03 -11.67 19.37
CA LEU A 24 -0.25 -11.11 18.03
C LEU A 24 1.06 -10.87 17.25
N ALA A 25 2.17 -11.47 17.68
CA ALA A 25 3.47 -11.30 17.03
C ALA A 25 3.43 -11.62 15.52
N HIS A 26 2.82 -12.75 15.16
CA HIS A 26 2.65 -13.19 13.77
C HIS A 26 1.86 -12.17 12.92
N ALA A 27 0.82 -11.57 13.51
CA ALA A 27 -0.02 -10.59 12.82
C ALA A 27 0.69 -9.23 12.66
N LEU A 28 1.49 -8.82 13.66
CA LEU A 28 2.32 -7.62 13.58
C LEU A 28 3.36 -7.73 12.48
N VAL A 29 4.14 -8.81 12.50
CA VAL A 29 5.19 -9.07 11.50
C VAL A 29 4.59 -9.16 10.10
N GLY A 30 3.51 -9.93 9.92
CA GLY A 30 2.86 -10.05 8.62
C GLY A 30 2.29 -8.74 8.10
N THR A 31 1.70 -7.89 8.97
CA THR A 31 1.25 -6.56 8.55
C THR A 31 2.41 -5.69 8.07
N LEU A 32 3.51 -5.65 8.83
CA LEU A 32 4.67 -4.84 8.48
C LEU A 32 5.28 -5.30 7.15
N GLU A 33 5.39 -6.60 6.95
CA GLU A 33 5.94 -7.19 5.72
C GLU A 33 5.05 -6.91 4.51
N GLN A 34 3.74 -7.16 4.62
CA GLN A 34 2.78 -6.92 3.54
C GLN A 34 2.74 -5.44 3.15
N VAL A 35 2.68 -4.55 4.13
CA VAL A 35 2.67 -3.10 3.89
C VAL A 35 4.00 -2.62 3.32
N ALA A 36 5.14 -3.13 3.81
CA ALA A 36 6.46 -2.76 3.28
C ALA A 36 6.59 -3.11 1.80
N ILE A 37 6.18 -4.32 1.39
CA ILE A 37 6.19 -4.74 -0.02
C ILE A 37 5.23 -3.87 -0.83
N ALA A 38 4.02 -3.61 -0.32
CA ALA A 38 3.05 -2.74 -0.99
C ALA A 38 3.61 -1.32 -1.20
N VAL A 39 4.32 -0.77 -0.21
CA VAL A 39 5.01 0.55 -0.29
C VAL A 39 6.07 0.55 -1.37
N VAL A 40 6.94 -0.47 -1.41
CA VAL A 40 8.00 -0.59 -2.44
C VAL A 40 7.43 -0.59 -3.85
N ILE A 41 6.24 -1.14 -4.05
CA ILE A 41 5.57 -1.18 -5.36
C ILE A 41 4.82 0.14 -5.62
N SER A 42 3.97 0.56 -4.69
CA SER A 42 2.99 1.64 -4.93
C SER A 42 3.60 3.04 -4.86
N VAL A 43 4.62 3.27 -4.02
CA VAL A 43 5.21 4.62 -3.86
C VAL A 43 5.93 5.07 -5.13
N PRO A 44 6.88 4.32 -5.71
CA PRO A 44 7.54 4.75 -6.93
C PRO A 44 6.54 4.90 -8.09
N LEU A 45 5.63 3.94 -8.26
CA LEU A 45 4.63 4.00 -9.32
C LEU A 45 3.66 5.18 -9.14
N GLY A 46 3.17 5.40 -7.93
CA GLY A 46 2.24 6.50 -7.62
C GLY A 46 2.87 7.87 -7.79
N VAL A 47 4.07 8.07 -7.26
CA VAL A 47 4.80 9.36 -7.41
C VAL A 47 5.18 9.61 -8.86
N MET A 48 5.69 8.60 -9.58
CA MET A 48 6.01 8.74 -11.01
C MET A 48 4.77 9.05 -11.84
N THR A 49 3.64 8.42 -11.54
CA THR A 49 2.36 8.72 -12.20
C THR A 49 1.90 10.15 -11.90
N ALA A 50 2.04 10.62 -10.66
CA ALA A 50 1.72 12.00 -10.29
C ALA A 50 2.60 13.02 -11.03
N VAL A 51 3.91 12.76 -11.12
CA VAL A 51 4.84 13.58 -11.91
C VAL A 51 4.43 13.58 -13.38
N PHE A 52 4.12 12.41 -13.95
CA PHE A 52 3.66 12.31 -15.33
C PHE A 52 2.39 13.14 -15.56
N LEU A 53 1.40 13.05 -14.67
CA LEU A 53 0.12 13.76 -14.80
C LEU A 53 0.28 15.30 -14.66
N ASN A 54 1.31 15.77 -13.95
CA ASN A 54 1.53 17.17 -13.66
C ASN A 54 2.52 17.85 -14.62
N GLU A 55 3.60 17.17 -14.98
CA GLU A 55 4.72 17.76 -15.73
C GLU A 55 4.66 17.42 -17.23
N VAL A 56 4.01 16.31 -17.63
CA VAL A 56 3.96 15.92 -19.04
C VAL A 56 2.71 16.45 -19.71
N LYS A 57 2.89 17.01 -20.92
CA LYS A 57 1.80 17.47 -21.78
C LYS A 57 1.67 16.51 -22.95
N GLY A 58 0.49 15.90 -23.14
CA GLY A 58 0.27 14.97 -24.24
C GLY A 58 -1.05 14.20 -24.17
N PRO A 59 -1.38 13.46 -25.24
CA PRO A 59 -2.67 12.78 -25.37
C PRO A 59 -2.86 11.64 -24.33
N LEU A 60 -1.77 11.10 -23.78
CA LEU A 60 -1.81 10.02 -22.79
C LEU A 60 -2.14 10.50 -21.37
N VAL A 61 -2.02 11.77 -21.07
CA VAL A 61 -2.30 12.31 -19.72
C VAL A 61 -3.77 12.10 -19.34
N ARG A 62 -4.68 12.37 -20.26
CA ARG A 62 -6.12 12.22 -20.02
C ARG A 62 -6.54 10.79 -19.72
N PRO A 63 -6.18 9.77 -20.53
CA PRO A 63 -6.53 8.38 -20.23
C PRO A 63 -5.90 7.87 -18.93
N VAL A 64 -4.65 8.22 -18.62
CA VAL A 64 -4.01 7.84 -17.35
C VAL A 64 -4.75 8.46 -16.17
N ARG A 65 -5.15 9.72 -16.26
CA ARG A 65 -5.94 10.40 -15.23
C ARG A 65 -7.28 9.70 -14.99
N ILE A 66 -8.02 9.38 -16.07
CA ILE A 66 -9.29 8.66 -15.99
C ILE A 66 -9.09 7.29 -15.34
N PHE A 67 -8.02 6.60 -15.65
CA PHE A 67 -7.70 5.30 -15.06
C PHE A 67 -7.44 5.41 -13.55
N VAL A 68 -6.63 6.38 -13.11
CA VAL A 68 -6.37 6.64 -11.68
C VAL A 68 -7.66 7.04 -10.95
N ASP A 69 -8.53 7.85 -11.60
CA ASP A 69 -9.83 8.23 -11.05
C ASP A 69 -10.74 7.03 -10.86
N ALA A 70 -10.82 6.18 -11.87
CA ALA A 70 -11.60 4.95 -11.81
C ALA A 70 -11.11 4.02 -10.69
N MET A 71 -9.77 3.86 -10.54
CA MET A 71 -9.19 3.06 -9.45
C MET A 71 -9.55 3.63 -8.08
N SER A 72 -9.63 4.95 -7.92
CA SER A 72 -9.99 5.58 -6.64
C SER A 72 -11.42 5.26 -6.19
N GLY A 73 -12.32 4.94 -7.13
CA GLY A 73 -13.71 4.56 -6.87
C GLY A 73 -13.92 3.06 -6.64
N VAL A 74 -12.89 2.23 -6.80
CA VAL A 74 -13.02 0.77 -6.63
C VAL A 74 -13.16 0.39 -5.15
N PRO A 75 -14.20 -0.38 -4.76
CA PRO A 75 -14.30 -0.95 -3.42
C PRO A 75 -13.09 -1.85 -3.10
N SER A 76 -12.60 -1.79 -1.87
CA SER A 76 -11.36 -2.52 -1.49
C SER A 76 -11.49 -4.04 -1.66
N ILE A 77 -12.68 -4.60 -1.43
CA ILE A 77 -12.93 -6.03 -1.67
C ILE A 77 -12.77 -6.41 -3.13
N VAL A 78 -13.13 -5.53 -4.06
CA VAL A 78 -12.99 -5.77 -5.51
C VAL A 78 -11.52 -5.81 -5.91
N ALA A 79 -10.67 -4.97 -5.33
CA ALA A 79 -9.23 -5.04 -5.53
C ALA A 79 -8.66 -6.38 -5.04
N GLY A 80 -9.11 -6.88 -3.88
CA GLY A 80 -8.76 -8.20 -3.38
C GLY A 80 -9.20 -9.33 -4.32
N LEU A 81 -10.45 -9.30 -4.79
CA LEU A 81 -10.99 -10.27 -5.75
C LEU A 81 -10.25 -10.23 -7.10
N PHE A 82 -9.85 -9.06 -7.56
CA PHE A 82 -9.05 -8.92 -8.78
C PHE A 82 -7.69 -9.63 -8.64
N ILE A 83 -6.98 -9.37 -7.56
CA ILE A 83 -5.70 -10.05 -7.30
C ILE A 83 -5.90 -11.54 -7.07
N TYR A 84 -6.96 -11.96 -6.38
CA TYR A 84 -7.32 -13.36 -6.25
C TYR A 84 -7.51 -14.03 -7.62
N ALA A 85 -8.32 -13.43 -8.50
CA ALA A 85 -8.61 -13.97 -9.82
C ALA A 85 -7.36 -14.05 -10.72
N VAL A 86 -6.54 -13.01 -10.72
CA VAL A 86 -5.37 -12.92 -11.60
C VAL A 86 -4.19 -13.68 -11.00
N TRP A 87 -3.80 -13.41 -9.76
CA TRP A 87 -2.57 -13.95 -9.18
C TRP A 87 -2.74 -15.40 -8.70
N ILE A 88 -3.85 -15.69 -8.00
CA ILE A 88 -4.06 -17.00 -7.42
C ILE A 88 -4.68 -17.96 -8.45
N VAL A 89 -5.78 -17.58 -9.08
CA VAL A 89 -6.50 -18.51 -9.98
C VAL A 89 -5.82 -18.61 -11.34
N GLN A 90 -5.54 -17.47 -12.01
CA GLN A 90 -5.02 -17.49 -13.37
C GLN A 90 -3.54 -17.91 -13.45
N PHE A 91 -2.70 -17.42 -12.52
CA PHE A 91 -1.27 -17.77 -12.49
C PHE A 91 -0.97 -19.01 -11.63
N GLY A 92 -1.96 -19.56 -10.90
CA GLY A 92 -1.81 -20.78 -10.13
C GLY A 92 -0.97 -20.63 -8.85
N HIS A 93 -0.79 -19.40 -8.33
CA HIS A 93 -0.10 -19.17 -7.07
C HIS A 93 -1.03 -19.44 -5.88
N GLY A 94 -0.44 -19.77 -4.72
CA GLY A 94 -1.19 -19.92 -3.48
C GLY A 94 -1.56 -18.59 -2.81
N PHE A 95 -2.39 -18.67 -1.76
CA PHE A 95 -2.56 -17.57 -0.81
C PHE A 95 -1.21 -17.22 -0.20
N SER A 96 -0.89 -15.92 -0.14
CA SER A 96 0.43 -15.48 0.33
C SER A 96 0.42 -14.02 0.77
N GLY A 97 1.41 -13.64 1.57
CA GLY A 97 1.63 -12.25 1.94
C GLY A 97 1.92 -11.36 0.72
N PHE A 98 2.55 -11.91 -0.32
CA PHE A 98 2.81 -11.18 -1.56
C PHE A 98 1.51 -10.87 -2.33
N ALA A 99 0.57 -11.84 -2.41
CA ALA A 99 -0.74 -11.59 -3.00
C ALA A 99 -1.49 -10.49 -2.24
N ALA A 100 -1.43 -10.51 -0.90
CA ALA A 100 -1.96 -9.45 -0.05
C ALA A 100 -1.29 -8.10 -0.33
N SER A 101 0.03 -8.08 -0.45
CA SER A 101 0.80 -6.87 -0.76
C SER A 101 0.43 -6.26 -2.10
N LEU A 102 0.19 -7.09 -3.12
CA LEU A 102 -0.31 -6.63 -4.44
C LEU A 102 -1.69 -5.98 -4.32
N ALA A 103 -2.60 -6.58 -3.57
CA ALA A 103 -3.93 -6.02 -3.34
C ALA A 103 -3.87 -4.67 -2.61
N LEU A 104 -3.03 -4.57 -1.57
CA LEU A 104 -2.77 -3.31 -0.89
C LEU A 104 -2.13 -2.26 -1.81
N ALA A 105 -1.17 -2.65 -2.64
CA ALA A 105 -0.51 -1.75 -3.59
C ALA A 105 -1.50 -1.15 -4.61
N VAL A 106 -2.44 -1.95 -5.11
CA VAL A 106 -3.51 -1.48 -6.01
C VAL A 106 -4.36 -0.40 -5.35
N LEU A 107 -4.65 -0.53 -4.05
CA LEU A 107 -5.43 0.46 -3.28
C LEU A 107 -4.62 1.70 -2.91
N MET A 108 -3.33 1.54 -2.61
CA MET A 108 -2.44 2.65 -2.25
C MET A 108 -2.13 3.54 -3.45
N LEU A 109 -1.96 2.96 -4.63
CA LEU A 109 -1.52 3.64 -5.84
C LEU A 109 -2.35 4.88 -6.18
N PRO A 110 -3.70 4.82 -6.32
CA PRO A 110 -4.49 6.00 -6.62
C PRO A 110 -4.45 7.05 -5.51
N THR A 111 -4.41 6.64 -4.24
CA THR A 111 -4.32 7.56 -3.09
C THR A 111 -3.02 8.35 -3.13
N ILE A 112 -1.88 7.67 -3.32
CA ILE A 112 -0.56 8.31 -3.41
C ILE A 112 -0.50 9.20 -4.65
N THR A 113 -0.96 8.71 -5.81
CA THR A 113 -0.93 9.47 -7.07
C THR A 113 -1.71 10.77 -6.96
N ARG A 114 -2.94 10.73 -6.43
CA ARG A 114 -3.79 11.92 -6.31
C ARG A 114 -3.23 12.93 -5.35
N THR A 115 -2.85 12.50 -4.15
CA THR A 115 -2.28 13.42 -3.16
C THR A 115 -0.95 14.00 -3.63
N ALA A 116 -0.10 13.19 -4.26
CA ALA A 116 1.16 13.67 -4.83
C ALA A 116 0.93 14.67 -5.98
N GLU A 117 -0.06 14.41 -6.88
CA GLU A 117 -0.42 15.33 -7.96
C GLU A 117 -0.86 16.70 -7.40
N GLU A 118 -1.73 16.72 -6.38
CA GLU A 118 -2.17 17.95 -5.72
C GLU A 118 -0.99 18.72 -5.12
N VAL A 119 -0.08 18.02 -4.44
CA VAL A 119 1.13 18.62 -3.86
C VAL A 119 2.04 19.21 -4.94
N LEU A 120 2.24 18.53 -6.07
CA LEU A 120 3.06 19.02 -7.17
C LEU A 120 2.46 20.27 -7.83
N ARG A 121 1.13 20.40 -7.86
CA ARG A 121 0.43 21.59 -8.34
C ARG A 121 0.62 22.82 -7.46
N LEU A 122 0.93 22.65 -6.18
CA LEU A 122 1.19 23.76 -5.26
C LEU A 122 2.58 24.38 -5.43
N VAL A 123 3.48 23.74 -6.19
CA VAL A 123 4.81 24.32 -6.50
C VAL A 123 4.64 25.52 -7.42
N PRO A 124 5.11 26.73 -7.02
CA PRO A 124 4.94 27.95 -7.78
C PRO A 124 5.54 27.87 -9.21
N ASP A 125 4.79 28.30 -10.21
CA ASP A 125 5.24 28.30 -11.61
C ASP A 125 6.49 29.16 -11.83
N GLY A 126 6.66 30.24 -11.07
CA GLY A 126 7.85 31.08 -11.13
C GLY A 126 9.17 30.34 -10.85
N LEU A 127 9.15 29.26 -10.04
CA LEU A 127 10.33 28.40 -9.84
C LEU A 127 10.66 27.57 -11.08
N ARG A 128 9.63 27.10 -11.79
CA ARG A 128 9.79 26.37 -13.05
C ARG A 128 10.33 27.30 -14.14
N GLU A 129 9.71 28.47 -14.29
CA GLU A 129 10.12 29.49 -15.28
C GLU A 129 11.55 29.97 -15.03
N ALA A 130 11.93 30.25 -13.79
CA ALA A 130 13.28 30.66 -13.45
C ALA A 130 14.32 29.59 -13.81
N SER A 131 14.02 28.30 -13.54
CA SER A 131 14.91 27.20 -13.90
C SER A 131 15.07 27.06 -15.41
N LEU A 132 13.96 27.17 -16.16
CA LEU A 132 13.97 27.12 -17.62
C LEU A 132 14.72 28.35 -18.24
N ALA A 133 14.55 29.53 -17.66
CA ALA A 133 15.25 30.75 -18.08
C ALA A 133 16.78 30.66 -17.92
N LEU A 134 17.24 29.85 -16.93
CA LEU A 134 18.66 29.53 -16.75
C LEU A 134 19.16 28.42 -17.69
N GLY A 135 18.32 27.97 -18.65
CA GLY A 135 18.69 26.97 -19.65
C GLY A 135 18.58 25.51 -19.17
N ALA A 136 17.94 25.25 -18.02
CA ALA A 136 17.73 23.89 -17.59
C ALA A 136 16.64 23.20 -18.44
N PRO A 137 16.82 21.96 -18.89
CA PRO A 137 15.76 21.19 -19.55
C PRO A 137 14.66 20.81 -18.56
N GLU A 138 13.42 20.58 -19.05
CA GLU A 138 12.22 20.29 -18.24
C GLU A 138 12.46 19.17 -17.22
N TRP A 139 13.05 18.03 -17.64
CA TRP A 139 13.32 16.92 -16.74
C TRP A 139 14.24 17.27 -15.56
N ARG A 140 15.23 18.18 -15.80
CA ARG A 140 16.14 18.65 -14.74
C ARG A 140 15.43 19.60 -13.80
N THR A 141 14.55 20.45 -14.32
CA THR A 141 13.68 21.32 -13.52
C THR A 141 12.79 20.48 -12.62
N THR A 142 12.13 19.45 -13.15
CA THR A 142 11.30 18.53 -12.36
C THR A 142 12.12 17.86 -11.24
N MET A 143 13.26 17.26 -11.57
CA MET A 143 14.06 16.49 -10.61
C MET A 143 14.78 17.35 -9.56
N ARG A 144 15.25 18.55 -9.93
CA ARG A 144 16.09 19.39 -9.05
C ARG A 144 15.38 20.58 -8.43
N VAL A 145 14.22 20.96 -8.94
CA VAL A 145 13.45 22.10 -8.42
C VAL A 145 12.09 21.63 -7.90
N VAL A 146 11.26 21.01 -8.74
CA VAL A 146 9.89 20.68 -8.39
C VAL A 146 9.83 19.61 -7.29
N LEU A 147 10.46 18.45 -7.48
CA LEU A 147 10.42 17.35 -6.52
C LEU A 147 11.04 17.70 -5.15
N PRO A 148 12.22 18.36 -5.07
CA PRO A 148 12.75 18.79 -3.77
C PRO A 148 11.88 19.83 -3.07
N THR A 149 11.27 20.75 -3.81
CA THR A 149 10.33 21.74 -3.25
C THR A 149 9.08 21.06 -2.69
N ALA A 150 8.55 20.05 -3.38
CA ALA A 150 7.35 19.30 -3.01
C ALA A 150 7.60 18.19 -1.96
N ARG A 151 8.86 17.93 -1.55
CA ARG A 151 9.24 16.74 -0.77
C ARG A 151 8.40 16.50 0.48
N SER A 152 8.09 17.54 1.25
CA SER A 152 7.31 17.40 2.49
C SER A 152 5.89 16.93 2.21
N GLY A 153 5.25 17.48 1.19
CA GLY A 153 3.93 17.04 0.75
C GLY A 153 3.93 15.65 0.13
N LEU A 154 4.98 15.29 -0.61
CA LEU A 154 5.13 13.93 -1.16
C LEU A 154 5.29 12.89 -0.05
N ILE A 155 6.03 13.19 1.03
CA ILE A 155 6.11 12.33 2.21
C ILE A 155 4.72 12.17 2.85
N THR A 156 3.96 13.25 2.96
CA THR A 156 2.58 13.21 3.47
C THR A 156 1.68 12.32 2.61
N ALA A 157 1.81 12.40 1.28
CA ALA A 157 1.07 11.54 0.36
C ALA A 157 1.38 10.04 0.57
N VAL A 158 2.65 9.71 0.81
CA VAL A 158 3.07 8.33 1.12
C VAL A 158 2.51 7.88 2.46
N ILE A 159 2.64 8.71 3.51
CA ILE A 159 2.11 8.38 4.85
C ILE A 159 0.60 8.15 4.79
N LEU A 160 -0.14 8.94 4.03
CA LEU A 160 -1.58 8.78 3.86
C LEU A 160 -1.93 7.44 3.18
N GLY A 161 -1.20 7.06 2.14
CA GLY A 161 -1.34 5.76 1.48
C GLY A 161 -1.04 4.59 2.43
N VAL A 162 0.03 4.68 3.21
CA VAL A 162 0.41 3.67 4.22
C VAL A 162 -0.64 3.56 5.32
N ALA A 163 -1.09 4.69 5.86
CA ALA A 163 -2.10 4.70 6.93
C ALA A 163 -3.40 4.02 6.48
N ARG A 164 -3.79 4.22 5.21
CA ARG A 164 -4.93 3.51 4.62
C ARG A 164 -4.67 2.01 4.55
N ALA A 165 -3.53 1.58 4.03
CA ALA A 165 -3.21 0.17 3.81
C ALA A 165 -3.13 -0.63 5.12
N VAL A 166 -2.58 -0.06 6.19
CA VAL A 166 -2.45 -0.72 7.51
C VAL A 166 -3.80 -1.11 8.09
N GLY A 167 -4.87 -0.37 7.80
CA GLY A 167 -6.22 -0.64 8.32
C GLY A 167 -7.11 -1.52 7.41
N GLU A 168 -6.64 -1.92 6.23
CA GLU A 168 -7.46 -2.67 5.28
C GLU A 168 -7.58 -4.16 5.67
N THR A 169 -8.83 -4.66 5.70
CA THR A 169 -9.15 -6.07 6.02
C THR A 169 -9.70 -6.80 4.80
N ALA A 170 -10.63 -6.18 4.07
CA ALA A 170 -11.40 -6.84 3.03
C ALA A 170 -10.55 -7.48 1.91
N PRO A 171 -9.53 -6.83 1.34
CA PRO A 171 -8.69 -7.45 0.32
C PRO A 171 -7.85 -8.60 0.86
N LEU A 172 -7.44 -8.54 2.14
CA LEU A 172 -6.58 -9.54 2.77
C LEU A 172 -7.30 -10.87 3.02
N ILE A 173 -8.61 -10.83 3.27
CA ILE A 173 -9.43 -12.05 3.39
C ILE A 173 -9.34 -12.91 2.12
N MET A 174 -9.27 -12.25 0.94
CA MET A 174 -9.26 -12.93 -0.35
C MET A 174 -7.86 -13.30 -0.84
N THR A 175 -6.80 -12.76 -0.25
CA THR A 175 -5.43 -12.90 -0.78
C THR A 175 -4.44 -13.54 0.16
N SER A 176 -4.52 -13.29 1.49
CA SER A 176 -3.62 -13.90 2.47
C SER A 176 -4.25 -15.02 3.29
N PHE A 177 -5.58 -15.08 3.39
CA PHE A 177 -6.38 -16.07 4.10
C PHE A 177 -6.16 -16.12 5.62
N GLY A 178 -5.11 -15.49 6.13
CA GLY A 178 -4.74 -15.47 7.53
C GLY A 178 -4.03 -16.75 8.02
N ALA A 179 -3.22 -16.60 9.04
CA ALA A 179 -2.51 -17.68 9.70
C ALA A 179 -2.51 -17.45 11.22
N THR A 180 -2.42 -18.53 12.00
CA THR A 180 -2.28 -18.49 13.46
C THR A 180 -0.83 -18.64 13.91
N THR A 181 0.06 -19.00 12.97
CA THR A 181 1.50 -19.21 13.17
C THR A 181 2.30 -18.15 12.44
N MET A 182 3.52 -17.90 12.92
CA MET A 182 4.46 -16.99 12.26
C MET A 182 4.84 -17.54 10.88
N ASN A 183 4.52 -16.77 9.83
CA ASN A 183 5.02 -17.01 8.47
C ASN A 183 5.75 -15.74 8.01
N VAL A 184 7.06 -15.85 7.85
CA VAL A 184 7.94 -14.77 7.39
C VAL A 184 8.29 -14.91 5.91
N ASN A 185 7.72 -15.89 5.20
CA ASN A 185 7.88 -16.03 3.77
C ASN A 185 6.70 -15.38 3.04
N PRO A 186 6.86 -14.20 2.44
CA PRO A 186 5.75 -13.50 1.80
C PRO A 186 5.25 -14.20 0.53
N PHE A 187 6.06 -15.12 -0.06
CA PHE A 187 5.73 -15.73 -1.36
C PHE A 187 5.00 -17.07 -1.23
N ASP A 188 5.01 -17.67 -0.05
CA ASP A 188 4.43 -19.00 0.13
C ASP A 188 3.66 -19.13 1.45
N GLY A 189 2.46 -19.69 1.33
CA GLY A 189 1.58 -19.95 2.45
C GLY A 189 0.79 -18.75 2.97
N ALA A 190 -0.30 -19.07 3.66
CA ALA A 190 -1.14 -18.07 4.32
C ALA A 190 -0.35 -17.23 5.31
N GLN A 191 -0.63 -15.93 5.36
CA GLN A 191 0.05 -15.01 6.26
C GLN A 191 -0.96 -14.18 7.05
N ALA A 192 -0.71 -13.99 8.33
CA ALA A 192 -1.54 -13.17 9.21
C ALA A 192 -1.37 -11.67 8.92
N SER A 193 -2.35 -10.89 9.32
CA SER A 193 -2.25 -9.44 9.46
C SER A 193 -3.13 -8.96 10.61
N LEU A 194 -2.78 -7.83 11.22
CA LEU A 194 -3.53 -7.30 12.37
C LEU A 194 -5.03 -7.11 12.08
N PRO A 195 -5.43 -6.41 10.98
CA PRO A 195 -6.85 -6.23 10.69
C PRO A 195 -7.58 -7.56 10.48
N LEU A 196 -6.93 -8.52 9.81
CA LEU A 196 -7.52 -9.82 9.54
C LEU A 196 -7.62 -10.67 10.82
N SER A 197 -6.61 -10.64 11.69
CA SER A 197 -6.63 -11.33 12.98
C SER A 197 -7.72 -10.79 13.90
N VAL A 198 -7.90 -9.47 13.97
CA VAL A 198 -9.00 -8.85 14.71
C VAL A 198 -10.36 -9.29 14.15
N TYR A 199 -10.50 -9.29 12.83
CA TYR A 199 -11.74 -9.77 12.19
C TYR A 199 -12.03 -11.23 12.51
N GLN A 200 -11.03 -12.12 12.46
CA GLN A 200 -11.19 -13.54 12.76
C GLN A 200 -11.56 -13.78 14.22
N LEU A 201 -10.94 -13.08 15.16
CA LEU A 201 -11.25 -13.17 16.60
C LEU A 201 -12.68 -12.71 16.94
N VAL A 202 -13.19 -11.70 16.22
CA VAL A 202 -14.57 -11.22 16.41
C VAL A 202 -15.60 -12.13 15.75
N SER A 203 -15.25 -12.72 14.61
CA SER A 203 -16.16 -13.57 13.82
C SER A 203 -16.25 -15.00 14.33
N ASN A 204 -15.25 -15.48 15.06
CA ASN A 204 -15.19 -16.81 15.68
C ASN A 204 -14.81 -16.67 17.16
N PRO A 205 -15.77 -16.26 18.01
CA PRO A 205 -15.54 -16.07 19.43
C PRO A 205 -15.31 -17.37 20.20
#